data_69eb9049bba2ede70a41e6fc1af51efe
#
_entry.id   69eb9049bba2ede70a41e6fc1af51efe
#
_cell.length_a   1.000
_cell.length_b   1.000
_cell.length_c   1.000
_cell.angle_alpha   90.00
_cell.angle_beta   90.00
_cell.angle_gamma   90.00
#
_symmetry.space_group_name_H-M   'P 1'
#
loop_
_entity.id
_entity.type
_entity.pdbx_description
1 polymer ?
#
loop_
_entity_poly.entity_id
_entity_poly.type
_entity_poly.pdbx_seq_one_letter_code
_entity_poly.pdbx_strand_id
1 'polypeptide(L)'
;MSPPKGEIRMLQQWIDAHPNWHGQIHTFGFGYSLDSQLLVDISRVGNGRYSFIPDSSLVGTVFVHSMANIRTTYASKCILSVETTGTIEGIGPHTKTSWGYQIPIGPLMFGQRRDYFLRSTSEMACSIENIPLVPSGEPNASDERQRTALAIYDSLRVRPNMTEFASTITDPKLLEDIHGQWKEAMQIDYFRRWGRHYLPSLAAAHMTQTCNNFLDKGIQTYGGARFHQLRDAFDRIFNDMPAPRASLRYVAEERARNEGFVMRSAPVTMASYNSCDGACLLGFCYVVDGFGG
;
A
#
# COMPACT_ATOMS: atom_id res chain seq x y z
N MET A 1 20.08 -12.80 -10.27
CA MET A 1 20.71 -11.92 -11.28
C MET A 1 19.69 -10.87 -11.65
N SER A 2 20.04 -9.59 -11.44
CA SER A 2 19.17 -8.49 -11.88
C SER A 2 19.20 -8.38 -13.41
N PRO A 3 18.08 -8.01 -14.05
CA PRO A 3 18.03 -7.83 -15.49
C PRO A 3 18.97 -6.69 -15.95
N PRO A 4 19.54 -6.77 -17.16
CA PRO A 4 20.54 -5.79 -17.63
C PRO A 4 20.06 -4.34 -17.67
N LYS A 5 18.74 -4.12 -17.77
CA LYS A 5 18.12 -2.80 -17.81
C LYS A 5 17.56 -2.35 -16.45
N GLY A 6 17.71 -3.15 -15.41
CA GLY A 6 17.06 -2.98 -14.12
C GLY A 6 15.58 -3.42 -14.12
N GLU A 7 15.12 -3.86 -12.98
CA GLU A 7 13.79 -4.46 -12.78
C GLU A 7 12.67 -3.47 -13.10
N ILE A 8 12.79 -2.25 -12.60
CA ILE A 8 11.77 -1.19 -12.76
C ILE A 8 11.58 -0.81 -14.23
N ARG A 9 12.69 -0.62 -14.95
CA ARG A 9 12.61 -0.23 -16.37
C ARG A 9 12.01 -1.36 -17.21
N MET A 10 12.35 -2.60 -16.92
CA MET A 10 11.77 -3.74 -17.64
C MET A 10 10.28 -3.91 -17.33
N LEU A 11 9.88 -3.72 -16.08
CA LEU A 11 8.47 -3.75 -15.70
C LEU A 11 7.69 -2.64 -16.41
N GLN A 12 8.21 -1.42 -16.42
CA GLN A 12 7.58 -0.29 -17.12
C GLN A 12 7.44 -0.58 -18.62
N GLN A 13 8.49 -1.05 -19.27
CA GLN A 13 8.45 -1.43 -20.69
C GLN A 13 7.42 -2.53 -20.97
N TRP A 14 7.29 -3.50 -20.06
CA TRP A 14 6.30 -4.55 -20.20
C TRP A 14 4.87 -3.99 -20.08
N ILE A 15 4.61 -3.15 -19.09
CA ILE A 15 3.30 -2.49 -18.90
C ILE A 15 2.95 -1.63 -20.11
N ASP A 16 3.89 -0.84 -20.63
CA ASP A 16 3.70 0.01 -21.79
C ASP A 16 3.38 -0.80 -23.06
N ALA A 17 3.97 -1.99 -23.18
CA ALA A 17 3.69 -2.93 -24.28
C ALA A 17 2.33 -3.65 -24.14
N HIS A 18 1.70 -3.60 -22.95
CA HIS A 18 0.43 -4.27 -22.67
C HIS A 18 -0.63 -3.28 -22.17
N PRO A 19 -1.11 -2.34 -23.02
CA PRO A 19 -2.02 -1.26 -22.61
C PRO A 19 -3.36 -1.77 -22.06
N ASN A 20 -3.75 -2.99 -22.42
CA ASN A 20 -4.96 -3.64 -21.92
C ASN A 20 -4.78 -4.36 -20.58
N TRP A 21 -3.57 -4.32 -20.00
CA TRP A 21 -3.34 -4.89 -18.68
C TRP A 21 -3.85 -3.94 -17.59
N HIS A 22 -4.79 -4.41 -16.78
CA HIS A 22 -5.43 -3.65 -15.70
C HIS A 22 -5.09 -4.17 -14.31
N GLY A 23 -4.12 -5.09 -14.21
CA GLY A 23 -3.69 -5.65 -12.93
C GLY A 23 -3.02 -4.63 -12.01
N GLN A 24 -2.89 -5.01 -10.75
CA GLN A 24 -2.14 -4.28 -9.72
C GLN A 24 -1.02 -5.17 -9.18
N ILE A 25 0.15 -4.59 -8.91
CA ILE A 25 1.27 -5.30 -8.29
C ILE A 25 1.44 -4.80 -6.88
N HIS A 26 1.02 -5.61 -5.91
CA HIS A 26 1.27 -5.35 -4.50
C HIS A 26 2.55 -6.07 -4.07
N THR A 27 3.41 -5.38 -3.34
CA THR A 27 4.67 -5.93 -2.85
C THR A 27 4.67 -6.01 -1.34
N PHE A 28 5.24 -7.10 -0.82
CA PHE A 28 5.33 -7.35 0.62
C PHE A 28 6.80 -7.57 0.98
N GLY A 29 7.33 -6.71 1.85
CA GLY A 29 8.67 -6.86 2.38
C GLY A 29 8.64 -7.57 3.71
N PHE A 30 9.26 -8.74 3.82
CA PHE A 30 9.32 -9.52 5.05
C PHE A 30 10.73 -9.54 5.62
N GLY A 31 10.82 -9.21 6.92
CA GLY A 31 12.10 -9.17 7.64
C GLY A 31 12.94 -7.93 7.35
N TYR A 32 14.24 -8.00 7.62
CA TYR A 32 15.11 -6.82 7.67
C TYR A 32 16.20 -6.78 6.59
N SER A 33 16.36 -7.86 5.82
CA SER A 33 17.36 -7.96 4.75
C SER A 33 16.68 -7.85 3.39
N LEU A 34 16.13 -6.68 3.07
CA LEU A 34 15.38 -6.46 1.84
C LEU A 34 15.68 -5.08 1.25
N ASP A 35 15.51 -4.96 -0.05
CA ASP A 35 15.52 -3.69 -0.75
C ASP A 35 14.09 -3.11 -0.80
N SER A 36 13.75 -2.32 0.23
CA SER A 36 12.42 -1.70 0.32
C SER A 36 12.19 -0.70 -0.79
N GLN A 37 13.23 0.00 -1.26
CA GLN A 37 13.08 0.98 -2.32
C GLN A 37 12.68 0.29 -3.63
N LEU A 38 13.31 -0.81 -3.97
CA LEU A 38 12.94 -1.62 -5.13
C LEU A 38 11.48 -2.10 -5.04
N LEU A 39 11.06 -2.60 -3.88
CA LEU A 39 9.68 -3.07 -3.67
C LEU A 39 8.66 -1.93 -3.77
N VAL A 40 8.98 -0.75 -3.23
CA VAL A 40 8.16 0.47 -3.38
C VAL A 40 8.05 0.85 -4.85
N ASP A 41 9.15 0.86 -5.59
CA ASP A 41 9.15 1.28 -6.98
C ASP A 41 8.42 0.28 -7.88
N ILE A 42 8.55 -1.02 -7.64
CA ILE A 42 7.75 -2.06 -8.32
C ILE A 42 6.26 -1.83 -8.06
N SER A 43 5.86 -1.64 -6.80
CA SER A 43 4.45 -1.42 -6.47
C SER A 43 3.90 -0.14 -7.09
N ARG A 44 4.70 0.93 -7.15
CA ARG A 44 4.32 2.20 -7.76
C ARG A 44 4.09 2.05 -9.27
N VAL A 45 5.03 1.42 -9.98
CA VAL A 45 4.91 1.16 -11.42
C VAL A 45 3.73 0.22 -11.70
N GLY A 46 3.53 -0.79 -10.85
CA GLY A 46 2.42 -1.73 -10.94
C GLY A 46 1.08 -1.21 -10.42
N ASN A 47 0.96 0.09 -10.09
CA ASN A 47 -0.26 0.70 -9.54
C ASN A 47 -0.81 -0.01 -8.28
N GLY A 48 0.07 -0.65 -7.52
CA GLY A 48 -0.24 -1.35 -6.27
C GLY A 48 0.30 -0.64 -5.04
N ARG A 49 0.60 -1.40 -4.00
CA ARG A 49 1.08 -0.89 -2.71
C ARG A 49 2.20 -1.74 -2.16
N TYR A 50 3.12 -1.08 -1.48
CA TYR A 50 4.13 -1.75 -0.67
C TYR A 50 3.63 -1.88 0.77
N SER A 51 3.80 -3.06 1.36
CA SER A 51 3.50 -3.32 2.77
C SER A 51 4.71 -4.00 3.43
N PHE A 52 5.11 -3.47 4.58
CA PHE A 52 6.19 -4.05 5.36
C PHE A 52 5.65 -5.01 6.43
N ILE A 53 6.28 -6.17 6.54
CA ILE A 53 5.96 -7.21 7.52
C ILE A 53 7.20 -7.42 8.40
N PRO A 54 7.23 -6.85 9.62
CA PRO A 54 8.42 -6.92 10.48
C PRO A 54 8.71 -8.32 11.00
N ASP A 55 7.68 -9.11 11.26
CA ASP A 55 7.82 -10.47 11.78
C ASP A 55 6.64 -11.38 11.36
N SER A 56 6.79 -12.67 11.61
CA SER A 56 5.82 -13.68 11.18
C SER A 56 4.45 -13.57 11.84
N SER A 57 4.35 -12.96 13.02
CA SER A 57 3.07 -12.79 13.72
C SER A 57 2.14 -11.81 13.00
N LEU A 58 2.70 -10.91 12.19
CA LEU A 58 1.98 -9.86 11.46
C LEU A 58 1.61 -10.24 10.02
N VAL A 59 2.09 -11.37 9.53
CA VAL A 59 1.83 -11.83 8.15
C VAL A 59 0.32 -11.88 7.88
N GLY A 60 -0.43 -12.56 8.72
CA GLY A 60 -1.88 -12.70 8.57
C GLY A 60 -2.59 -11.36 8.52
N THR A 61 -2.29 -10.48 9.46
CA THR A 61 -2.90 -9.15 9.56
C THR A 61 -2.63 -8.30 8.32
N VAL A 62 -1.38 -8.27 7.84
CA VAL A 62 -1.02 -7.49 6.65
C VAL A 62 -1.72 -8.04 5.41
N PHE A 63 -1.80 -9.36 5.24
CA PHE A 63 -2.51 -9.97 4.12
C PHE A 63 -4.02 -9.75 4.18
N VAL A 64 -4.65 -9.90 5.35
CA VAL A 64 -6.07 -9.64 5.58
C VAL A 64 -6.42 -8.19 5.20
N HIS A 65 -5.63 -7.22 5.66
CA HIS A 65 -5.83 -5.81 5.30
C HIS A 65 -5.64 -5.56 3.81
N SER A 66 -4.62 -6.17 3.21
CA SER A 66 -4.37 -6.04 1.77
C SER A 66 -5.54 -6.61 0.95
N MET A 67 -6.02 -7.79 1.29
CA MET A 67 -7.17 -8.42 0.62
C MET A 67 -8.44 -7.60 0.80
N ALA A 68 -8.70 -7.06 1.99
CA ALA A 68 -9.85 -6.20 2.24
C ALA A 68 -9.79 -4.92 1.37
N ASN A 69 -8.62 -4.29 1.27
CA ASN A 69 -8.41 -3.14 0.40
C ASN A 69 -8.65 -3.48 -1.09
N ILE A 70 -8.09 -4.59 -1.57
CA ILE A 70 -8.26 -5.03 -2.97
C ILE A 70 -9.75 -5.27 -3.27
N ARG A 71 -10.44 -5.98 -2.39
CA ARG A 71 -11.87 -6.33 -2.58
C ARG A 71 -12.82 -5.14 -2.42
N THR A 72 -12.37 -4.04 -1.82
CA THR A 72 -13.13 -2.80 -1.73
C THR A 72 -12.79 -1.79 -2.83
N THR A 73 -11.83 -2.07 -3.69
CA THR A 73 -11.45 -1.16 -4.77
C THR A 73 -12.63 -0.96 -5.74
N TYR A 74 -13.05 0.29 -5.89
CA TYR A 74 -14.05 0.72 -6.87
C TYR A 74 -13.40 1.07 -8.21
N ALA A 75 -12.33 1.85 -8.15
CA ALA A 75 -11.57 2.26 -9.33
C ALA A 75 -10.07 2.13 -9.02
N SER A 76 -9.32 1.51 -9.92
CA SER A 76 -7.90 1.18 -9.69
C SER A 76 -6.93 2.30 -10.05
N LYS A 77 -7.29 3.15 -11.00
CA LYS A 77 -6.46 4.26 -11.47
C LYS A 77 -7.31 5.52 -11.53
N CYS A 78 -7.17 6.38 -10.53
CA CYS A 78 -7.87 7.65 -10.50
C CYS A 78 -6.88 8.79 -10.65
N ILE A 79 -7.23 9.76 -11.47
CA ILE A 79 -6.47 10.97 -11.69
C ILE A 79 -7.37 12.15 -11.31
N LEU A 80 -6.91 12.95 -10.37
CA LEU A 80 -7.53 14.22 -10.04
C LEU A 80 -7.01 15.26 -11.04
N SER A 81 -7.90 15.79 -11.84
CA SER A 81 -7.64 16.92 -12.75
C SER A 81 -7.94 18.22 -12.04
N VAL A 82 -6.98 19.12 -12.04
CA VAL A 82 -7.09 20.45 -11.43
C VAL A 82 -6.87 21.49 -12.51
N GLU A 83 -7.94 22.11 -12.96
CA GLU A 83 -7.91 23.21 -13.93
C GLU A 83 -7.60 24.51 -13.20
N THR A 84 -6.48 25.13 -13.53
CA THR A 84 -6.06 26.42 -12.95
C THR A 84 -4.97 27.05 -13.81
N THR A 85 -4.92 28.37 -13.80
CA THR A 85 -3.82 29.16 -14.37
C THR A 85 -2.71 29.42 -13.35
N GLY A 86 -2.98 29.18 -12.09
CA GLY A 86 -2.06 29.40 -10.99
C GLY A 86 -1.10 28.25 -10.73
N THR A 87 -0.31 28.41 -9.68
CA THR A 87 0.52 27.34 -9.13
C THR A 87 -0.22 26.64 -7.99
N ILE A 88 -0.02 25.34 -7.88
CA ILE A 88 -0.61 24.54 -6.80
C ILE A 88 0.49 24.14 -5.82
N GLU A 89 0.16 24.18 -4.52
CA GLU A 89 1.01 23.72 -3.42
C GLU A 89 0.32 22.58 -2.66
N GLY A 90 1.12 21.81 -1.92
CA GLY A 90 0.63 20.76 -1.04
C GLY A 90 0.31 19.44 -1.74
N ILE A 91 0.75 19.24 -2.99
CA ILE A 91 0.51 18.04 -3.77
C ILE A 91 1.77 17.17 -3.87
N GLY A 92 1.55 15.87 -3.88
CA GLY A 92 2.58 14.87 -4.19
C GLY A 92 2.96 14.88 -5.69
N PRO A 93 3.41 13.75 -6.23
CA PRO A 93 3.75 13.66 -7.65
C PRO A 93 2.58 14.09 -8.54
N HIS A 94 2.85 14.97 -9.49
CA HIS A 94 1.85 15.51 -10.42
C HIS A 94 2.47 15.78 -11.79
N THR A 95 1.62 15.85 -12.80
CA THR A 95 2.01 16.27 -14.16
C THR A 95 1.38 17.63 -14.45
N LYS A 96 2.20 18.60 -14.88
CA LYS A 96 1.72 19.87 -15.36
C LYS A 96 1.22 19.73 -16.80
N THR A 97 0.05 20.30 -17.08
CA THR A 97 -0.58 20.34 -18.40
C THR A 97 -0.73 21.79 -18.88
N SER A 98 -1.22 22.00 -20.10
CA SER A 98 -1.51 23.35 -20.62
C SER A 98 -2.69 24.04 -19.92
N TRP A 99 -3.57 23.28 -19.25
CA TRP A 99 -4.77 23.75 -18.59
C TRP A 99 -4.69 23.65 -17.05
N GLY A 100 -3.61 23.09 -16.51
CA GLY A 100 -3.46 22.93 -15.05
C GLY A 100 -2.61 21.75 -14.67
N TYR A 101 -3.14 20.83 -13.85
CA TYR A 101 -2.39 19.72 -13.27
C TYR A 101 -3.18 18.44 -13.27
N GLN A 102 -2.48 17.31 -13.41
CA GLN A 102 -2.98 15.97 -13.20
C GLN A 102 -2.25 15.31 -12.02
N ILE A 103 -3.00 14.88 -11.03
CA ILE A 103 -2.50 14.29 -9.79
C ILE A 103 -2.96 12.82 -9.76
N PRO A 104 -2.05 11.84 -9.88
CA PRO A 104 -2.40 10.43 -9.74
C PRO A 104 -2.74 10.15 -8.29
N ILE A 105 -4.01 9.90 -8.01
CA ILE A 105 -4.49 9.63 -6.65
C ILE A 105 -4.57 8.12 -6.35
N GLY A 106 -4.36 7.28 -7.34
CA GLY A 106 -4.38 5.84 -7.19
C GLY A 106 -5.79 5.26 -7.01
N PRO A 107 -5.92 4.07 -6.40
CA PRO A 107 -7.20 3.40 -6.29
C PRO A 107 -8.13 4.08 -5.28
N LEU A 108 -9.41 4.14 -5.62
CA LEU A 108 -10.50 4.54 -4.72
C LEU A 108 -11.29 3.31 -4.29
N MET A 109 -11.80 3.32 -3.06
CA MET A 109 -12.48 2.19 -2.45
C MET A 109 -13.93 2.52 -2.09
N PHE A 110 -14.81 1.53 -2.20
CA PHE A 110 -16.20 1.65 -1.77
C PHE A 110 -16.32 2.01 -0.29
N GLY A 111 -17.14 3.02 0.00
CA GLY A 111 -17.43 3.46 1.37
C GLY A 111 -16.27 4.18 2.05
N GLN A 112 -15.20 4.51 1.32
CA GLN A 112 -14.09 5.29 1.81
C GLN A 112 -14.34 6.78 1.50
N ARG A 113 -14.13 7.63 2.49
CA ARG A 113 -13.91 9.06 2.28
C ARG A 113 -12.42 9.27 2.05
N ARG A 114 -12.09 10.07 1.04
CA ARG A 114 -10.71 10.43 0.74
C ARG A 114 -10.64 11.93 0.49
N ASP A 115 -9.83 12.61 1.28
CA ASP A 115 -9.72 14.05 1.28
C ASP A 115 -8.39 14.49 0.69
N TYR A 116 -8.42 15.52 -0.15
CA TYR A 116 -7.24 16.21 -0.66
C TYR A 116 -7.30 17.67 -0.29
N PHE A 117 -6.16 18.19 0.13
CA PHE A 117 -5.98 19.60 0.41
C PHE A 117 -5.09 20.21 -0.68
N LEU A 118 -5.61 21.20 -1.37
CA LEU A 118 -4.92 21.91 -2.43
C LEU A 118 -4.97 23.41 -2.14
N ARG A 119 -3.82 24.06 -2.26
CA ARG A 119 -3.73 25.52 -2.31
C ARG A 119 -3.40 25.95 -3.71
N SER A 120 -4.11 26.95 -4.23
CA SER A 120 -3.84 27.54 -5.53
C SER A 120 -3.67 29.04 -5.42
N THR A 121 -2.82 29.62 -6.24
CA THR A 121 -2.65 31.08 -6.34
C THR A 121 -3.73 31.76 -7.19
N SER A 122 -4.59 30.99 -7.85
CA SER A 122 -5.75 31.46 -8.62
C SER A 122 -6.94 30.51 -8.44
N GLU A 123 -8.08 30.88 -9.01
CA GLU A 123 -9.24 29.99 -9.05
C GLU A 123 -8.88 28.63 -9.62
N MET A 124 -9.49 27.59 -9.07
CA MET A 124 -9.30 26.22 -9.52
C MET A 124 -10.62 25.47 -9.60
N ALA A 125 -10.74 24.60 -10.60
CA ALA A 125 -11.79 23.59 -10.71
C ALA A 125 -11.18 22.20 -10.63
N CYS A 126 -11.78 21.33 -9.84
CA CYS A 126 -11.31 19.97 -9.64
C CYS A 126 -12.32 18.98 -10.21
N SER A 127 -11.83 17.93 -10.88
CA SER A 127 -12.67 16.85 -11.39
C SER A 127 -11.95 15.51 -11.34
N ILE A 128 -12.74 14.45 -11.19
CA ILE A 128 -12.30 13.07 -11.42
C ILE A 128 -13.34 12.46 -12.35
N GLU A 129 -12.90 11.81 -13.41
CA GLU A 129 -13.81 11.22 -14.39
C GLU A 129 -14.80 10.24 -13.72
N ASN A 130 -16.09 10.47 -13.95
CA ASN A 130 -17.22 9.68 -13.41
C ASN A 130 -17.32 9.57 -11.88
N ILE A 131 -16.61 10.45 -11.13
CA ILE A 131 -16.66 10.45 -9.67
C ILE A 131 -17.03 11.86 -9.18
N PRO A 132 -18.15 12.02 -8.48
CA PRO A 132 -18.51 13.33 -7.93
C PRO A 132 -17.54 13.73 -6.81
N LEU A 133 -17.08 14.99 -6.87
CA LEU A 133 -16.30 15.61 -5.80
C LEU A 133 -17.23 16.39 -4.89
N VAL A 134 -17.01 16.25 -3.59
CA VAL A 134 -17.76 16.98 -2.57
C VAL A 134 -16.77 17.82 -1.78
N PRO A 135 -17.04 19.13 -1.59
CA PRO A 135 -16.20 19.95 -0.74
C PRO A 135 -16.09 19.35 0.66
N SER A 136 -14.87 19.23 1.16
CA SER A 136 -14.63 18.76 2.53
C SER A 136 -14.93 19.88 3.52
N GLY A 137 -15.66 19.57 4.59
CA GLY A 137 -15.86 20.47 5.71
C GLY A 137 -14.70 20.53 6.70
N GLU A 138 -13.61 19.77 6.46
CA GLU A 138 -12.48 19.62 7.39
C GLU A 138 -11.13 19.91 6.71
N PRO A 139 -10.90 21.16 6.23
CA PRO A 139 -9.67 21.49 5.50
C PRO A 139 -8.40 21.26 6.32
N ASN A 140 -8.44 21.56 7.62
CA ASN A 140 -7.28 21.40 8.50
C ASN A 140 -6.88 19.93 8.67
N ALA A 141 -7.83 19.03 8.88
CA ALA A 141 -7.55 17.60 9.02
C ALA A 141 -6.99 17.00 7.71
N SER A 142 -7.49 17.45 6.57
CA SER A 142 -6.98 17.02 5.26
C SER A 142 -5.55 17.53 5.02
N ASP A 143 -5.26 18.77 5.37
CA ASP A 143 -3.91 19.36 5.30
C ASP A 143 -2.95 18.63 6.24
N GLU A 144 -3.34 18.37 7.47
CA GLU A 144 -2.51 17.66 8.44
C GLU A 144 -2.15 16.26 7.98
N ARG A 145 -3.09 15.49 7.45
CA ARG A 145 -2.85 14.13 6.91
C ARG A 145 -1.89 14.17 5.73
N GLN A 146 -2.06 15.13 4.83
CA GLN A 146 -1.22 15.27 3.65
C GLN A 146 0.20 15.72 4.03
N ARG A 147 0.35 16.68 4.94
CA ARG A 147 1.66 17.09 5.48
C ARG A 147 2.35 15.93 6.22
N THR A 148 1.59 15.14 6.99
CA THR A 148 2.12 13.96 7.68
C THR A 148 2.67 12.94 6.67
N ALA A 149 1.94 12.64 5.60
CA ALA A 149 2.41 11.73 4.55
C ALA A 149 3.70 12.22 3.90
N LEU A 150 3.79 13.50 3.56
CA LEU A 150 4.98 14.11 2.97
C LEU A 150 6.16 14.10 3.95
N ALA A 151 5.93 14.46 5.20
CA ALA A 151 6.98 14.47 6.22
C ALA A 151 7.53 13.07 6.52
N ILE A 152 6.69 12.03 6.53
CA ILE A 152 7.14 10.64 6.64
C ILE A 152 8.01 10.25 5.44
N TYR A 153 7.59 10.64 4.22
CA TYR A 153 8.36 10.37 3.01
C TYR A 153 9.74 11.07 3.04
N ASP A 154 9.77 12.32 3.47
CA ASP A 154 11.00 13.09 3.61
C ASP A 154 11.92 12.52 4.72
N SER A 155 11.35 11.89 5.75
CA SER A 155 12.10 11.22 6.83
C SER A 155 13.06 10.14 6.33
N LEU A 156 12.81 9.60 5.14
CA LEU A 156 13.71 8.64 4.51
C LEU A 156 15.03 9.29 4.03
N ARG A 157 15.02 10.60 3.81
CA ARG A 157 16.14 11.37 3.27
C ARG A 157 16.77 12.28 4.33
N VAL A 158 15.94 12.96 5.09
CA VAL A 158 16.34 13.94 6.11
C VAL A 158 15.62 13.60 7.40
N ARG A 159 16.33 13.67 8.53
CA ARG A 159 15.71 13.47 9.84
C ARG A 159 14.96 14.74 10.23
N PRO A 160 13.62 14.75 10.23
CA PRO A 160 12.85 15.90 10.61
C PRO A 160 12.95 16.12 12.13
N ASN A 161 12.76 17.35 12.56
CA ASN A 161 12.49 17.65 13.95
C ASN A 161 11.07 17.22 14.31
N MET A 162 10.93 16.00 14.84
CA MET A 162 9.64 15.41 15.17
C MET A 162 8.83 16.22 16.18
N THR A 163 9.51 16.90 17.10
CA THR A 163 8.85 17.75 18.12
C THR A 163 8.24 18.99 17.49
N GLU A 164 8.99 19.64 16.60
CA GLU A 164 8.52 20.81 15.86
C GLU A 164 7.37 20.43 14.94
N PHE A 165 7.50 19.34 14.18
CA PHE A 165 6.43 18.85 13.32
C PHE A 165 5.17 18.50 14.11
N ALA A 166 5.28 17.76 15.22
CA ALA A 166 4.16 17.40 16.08
C ALA A 166 3.41 18.63 16.61
N SER A 167 4.12 19.73 16.91
CA SER A 167 3.46 20.97 17.39
C SER A 167 2.54 21.62 16.35
N THR A 168 2.64 21.24 15.08
CA THR A 168 1.80 21.74 13.98
C THR A 168 0.58 20.87 13.69
N ILE A 169 0.43 19.73 14.36
CA ILE A 169 -0.64 18.76 14.15
C ILE A 169 -1.64 18.85 15.31
N THR A 170 -2.92 18.86 15.00
CA THR A 170 -4.01 18.94 15.97
C THR A 170 -4.82 17.65 16.07
N ASP A 171 -4.82 16.81 15.03
CA ASP A 171 -5.49 15.51 15.07
C ASP A 171 -4.81 14.57 16.08
N PRO A 172 -5.52 14.18 17.18
CA PRO A 172 -4.93 13.38 18.25
C PRO A 172 -4.48 11.99 17.78
N LYS A 173 -5.09 11.43 16.75
CA LYS A 173 -4.70 10.11 16.22
C LYS A 173 -3.42 10.19 15.40
N LEU A 174 -3.25 11.26 14.62
CA LEU A 174 -1.98 11.53 13.94
C LEU A 174 -0.87 11.85 14.94
N LEU A 175 -1.15 12.60 16.00
CA LEU A 175 -0.18 12.85 17.07
C LEU A 175 0.27 11.58 17.77
N GLU A 176 -0.65 10.64 18.00
CA GLU A 176 -0.31 9.35 18.58
C GLU A 176 0.61 8.54 17.65
N ASP A 177 0.36 8.52 16.36
CA ASP A 177 1.22 7.85 15.37
C ASP A 177 2.60 8.52 15.29
N ILE A 178 2.66 9.86 15.34
CA ILE A 178 3.92 10.62 15.32
C ILE A 178 4.76 10.30 16.56
N HIS A 179 4.16 10.31 17.75
CA HIS A 179 4.84 10.02 19.01
C HIS A 179 5.11 8.53 19.25
N GLY A 180 4.40 7.65 18.55
CA GLY A 180 4.54 6.20 18.61
C GLY A 180 5.49 5.64 17.54
N GLN A 181 4.93 4.92 16.61
CA GLN A 181 5.65 4.13 15.60
C GLN A 181 6.59 4.97 14.72
N TRP A 182 6.18 6.15 14.27
CA TRP A 182 7.04 6.99 13.44
C TRP A 182 8.27 7.48 14.22
N LYS A 183 8.08 8.04 15.41
CA LYS A 183 9.19 8.48 16.26
C LYS A 183 10.15 7.33 16.60
N GLU A 184 9.61 6.16 16.89
CA GLU A 184 10.41 4.97 17.16
C GLU A 184 11.20 4.54 15.93
N ALA A 185 10.55 4.46 14.77
CA ALA A 185 11.19 4.12 13.49
C ALA A 185 12.34 5.06 13.10
N MET A 186 12.31 6.31 13.58
CA MET A 186 13.34 7.32 13.33
C MET A 186 14.55 7.26 14.26
N GLN A 187 14.49 6.50 15.35
CA GLN A 187 15.65 6.29 16.21
C GLN A 187 16.76 5.57 15.44
N ILE A 188 18.03 5.97 15.65
CA ILE A 188 19.14 5.56 14.78
C ILE A 188 19.29 4.04 14.64
N ASP A 189 19.16 3.33 15.76
CA ASP A 189 19.30 1.87 15.79
C ASP A 189 18.11 1.16 15.15
N TYR A 190 16.90 1.68 15.37
CA TYR A 190 15.67 1.14 14.78
C TYR A 190 15.55 1.51 13.31
N PHE A 191 15.95 2.75 12.92
CA PHE A 191 15.92 3.16 11.52
C PHE A 191 16.79 2.25 10.65
N ARG A 192 18.00 1.93 11.09
CA ARG A 192 18.91 1.03 10.34
C ARG A 192 18.39 -0.39 10.25
N ARG A 193 17.60 -0.84 11.21
CA ARG A 193 17.12 -2.20 11.32
C ARG A 193 15.78 -2.39 10.62
N TRP A 194 14.76 -1.65 11.02
CA TRP A 194 13.41 -1.82 10.50
C TRP A 194 12.74 -0.51 10.03
N GLY A 195 13.10 0.63 10.60
CA GLY A 195 12.45 1.91 10.29
C GLY A 195 12.49 2.28 8.82
N ARG A 196 13.64 2.10 8.17
CA ARG A 196 13.81 2.35 6.72
C ARG A 196 12.91 1.48 5.83
N HIS A 197 12.46 0.35 6.34
CA HIS A 197 11.56 -0.57 5.63
C HIS A 197 10.10 -0.27 5.94
N TYR A 198 9.82 0.17 7.17
CA TYR A 198 8.51 0.50 7.67
C TYR A 198 7.99 1.85 7.15
N LEU A 199 8.82 2.89 7.19
CA LEU A 199 8.43 4.26 6.82
C LEU A 199 7.84 4.39 5.40
N PRO A 200 8.35 3.71 4.36
CA PRO A 200 7.71 3.73 3.05
C PRO A 200 6.29 3.17 3.05
N SER A 201 6.04 2.12 3.84
CA SER A 201 4.71 1.54 4.00
C SER A 201 3.76 2.49 4.74
N LEU A 202 4.25 3.15 5.78
CA LEU A 202 3.51 4.17 6.54
C LEU A 202 3.18 5.38 5.67
N ALA A 203 4.17 5.92 4.95
CA ALA A 203 3.97 7.04 4.02
C ALA A 203 2.95 6.69 2.93
N ALA A 204 3.04 5.50 2.33
CA ALA A 204 2.10 5.05 1.33
C ALA A 204 0.67 4.96 1.88
N ALA A 205 0.49 4.51 3.13
CA ALA A 205 -0.81 4.45 3.78
C ALA A 205 -1.46 5.83 3.92
N HIS A 206 -0.71 6.81 4.41
CA HIS A 206 -1.20 8.18 4.54
C HIS A 206 -1.43 8.84 3.17
N MET A 207 -0.54 8.66 2.20
CA MET A 207 -0.71 9.21 0.85
C MET A 207 -1.93 8.65 0.13
N THR A 208 -2.18 7.35 0.25
CA THR A 208 -3.33 6.69 -0.37
C THR A 208 -4.55 6.63 0.53
N GLN A 209 -4.45 7.14 1.76
CA GLN A 209 -5.50 7.12 2.80
C GLN A 209 -6.13 5.71 2.92
N THR A 210 -5.28 4.70 3.06
CA THR A 210 -5.70 3.31 3.14
C THR A 210 -5.18 2.65 4.41
N CYS A 211 -6.00 1.83 5.02
CA CYS A 211 -5.62 1.07 6.20
C CYS A 211 -4.76 -0.13 5.79
N ASN A 212 -3.44 -0.02 5.89
CA ASN A 212 -2.51 -1.12 5.56
C ASN A 212 -1.66 -1.57 6.76
N ASN A 213 -1.77 -0.89 7.88
CA ASN A 213 -1.09 -1.20 9.13
C ASN A 213 -2.13 -1.17 10.27
N PHE A 214 -2.08 -2.14 11.19
CA PHE A 214 -3.09 -2.28 12.24
C PHE A 214 -2.73 -1.57 13.55
N LEU A 215 -1.50 -1.10 13.73
CA LEU A 215 -1.04 -0.46 14.96
C LEU A 215 -1.24 1.05 14.95
N ASP A 216 -1.14 1.68 13.77
CA ASP A 216 -1.16 3.13 13.64
C ASP A 216 -2.61 3.64 13.64
N LYS A 217 -3.01 4.38 14.66
CA LYS A 217 -4.39 4.84 14.83
C LYS A 217 -4.84 5.84 13.79
N GLY A 218 -3.95 6.71 13.32
CA GLY A 218 -4.23 7.62 12.23
C GLY A 218 -4.58 6.88 10.94
N ILE A 219 -3.87 5.80 10.64
CA ILE A 219 -4.15 4.94 9.49
C ILE A 219 -5.47 4.18 9.64
N GLN A 220 -5.82 3.73 10.85
CA GLN A 220 -7.07 3.01 11.09
C GLN A 220 -8.31 3.85 10.74
N THR A 221 -8.20 5.17 10.70
CA THR A 221 -9.29 6.05 10.31
C THR A 221 -9.63 5.99 8.82
N TYR A 222 -8.74 5.47 8.00
CA TYR A 222 -8.94 5.38 6.54
C TYR A 222 -9.82 4.21 6.09
N GLY A 223 -10.07 3.24 6.96
CA GLY A 223 -10.95 2.12 6.67
C GLY A 223 -12.41 2.55 6.62
N GLY A 224 -13.10 2.37 5.49
CA GLY A 224 -14.55 2.54 5.39
C GLY A 224 -15.31 1.33 5.94
N ALA A 225 -16.65 1.46 6.12
CA ALA A 225 -17.49 0.40 6.67
C ALA A 225 -17.34 -0.94 5.91
N ARG A 226 -17.26 -0.88 4.59
CA ARG A 226 -17.08 -2.08 3.76
C ARG A 226 -15.72 -2.74 3.97
N PHE A 227 -14.66 -1.94 4.12
CA PHE A 227 -13.33 -2.45 4.46
C PHE A 227 -13.37 -3.21 5.79
N HIS A 228 -13.95 -2.62 6.84
CA HIS A 228 -14.03 -3.27 8.15
C HIS A 228 -14.80 -4.59 8.10
N GLN A 229 -15.93 -4.62 7.41
CA GLN A 229 -16.71 -5.86 7.21
C GLN A 229 -15.87 -6.97 6.55
N LEU A 230 -15.15 -6.63 5.49
CA LEU A 230 -14.32 -7.61 4.77
C LEU A 230 -13.08 -8.01 5.57
N ARG A 231 -12.43 -7.06 6.23
CA ARG A 231 -11.33 -7.35 7.14
C ARG A 231 -11.74 -8.36 8.20
N ASP A 232 -12.87 -8.13 8.89
CA ASP A 232 -13.33 -9.01 9.95
C ASP A 232 -13.76 -10.39 9.42
N ALA A 233 -14.28 -10.44 8.17
CA ALA A 233 -14.59 -11.71 7.53
C ALA A 233 -13.32 -12.49 7.14
N PHE A 234 -12.33 -11.82 6.56
CA PHE A 234 -11.05 -12.45 6.19
C PHE A 234 -10.22 -12.85 7.41
N ASP A 235 -10.27 -12.06 8.49
CA ASP A 235 -9.59 -12.39 9.73
C ASP A 235 -10.15 -13.70 10.34
N ARG A 236 -11.48 -13.86 10.34
CA ARG A 236 -12.10 -15.13 10.73
C ARG A 236 -11.64 -16.29 9.86
N ILE A 237 -11.69 -16.13 8.52
CA ILE A 237 -11.23 -17.17 7.60
C ILE A 237 -9.77 -17.52 7.86
N PHE A 238 -8.91 -16.52 8.09
CA PHE A 238 -7.49 -16.72 8.35
C PHE A 238 -7.28 -17.50 9.66
N ASN A 239 -8.00 -17.14 10.70
CA ASN A 239 -7.90 -17.82 12.02
C ASN A 239 -8.46 -19.25 12.00
N ASP A 240 -9.44 -19.51 11.14
CA ASP A 240 -10.03 -20.84 10.97
C ASP A 240 -9.20 -21.74 10.04
N MET A 241 -8.18 -21.20 9.36
CA MET A 241 -7.31 -22.00 8.51
C MET A 241 -6.51 -23.03 9.32
N PRO A 242 -6.55 -24.31 8.93
CA PRO A 242 -5.81 -25.33 9.62
C PRO A 242 -4.30 -25.09 9.48
N ALA A 243 -3.51 -25.55 10.46
CA ALA A 243 -2.06 -25.49 10.42
C ALA A 243 -1.49 -26.08 9.10
N PRO A 244 -0.33 -25.60 8.60
CA PRO A 244 0.18 -25.97 7.27
C PRO A 244 0.21 -27.48 6.96
N ARG A 245 0.54 -28.32 7.96
CA ARG A 245 0.53 -29.79 7.78
C ARG A 245 -0.88 -30.37 7.65
N ALA A 246 -1.84 -29.82 8.40
CA ALA A 246 -3.25 -30.17 8.28
C ALA A 246 -3.86 -29.65 7.00
N SER A 247 -3.44 -28.46 6.53
CA SER A 247 -3.87 -27.88 5.26
C SER A 247 -3.43 -28.74 4.07
N LEU A 248 -2.20 -29.28 4.08
CA LEU A 248 -1.73 -30.20 3.04
C LEU A 248 -2.58 -31.47 2.98
N ARG A 249 -2.95 -32.03 4.15
CA ARG A 249 -3.88 -33.16 4.23
C ARG A 249 -5.27 -32.80 3.69
N TYR A 250 -5.82 -31.69 4.12
CA TYR A 250 -7.13 -31.20 3.67
C TYR A 250 -7.14 -31.00 2.14
N VAL A 251 -6.13 -30.33 1.57
CA VAL A 251 -6.00 -30.16 0.12
C VAL A 251 -5.87 -31.49 -0.59
N ALA A 252 -5.14 -32.44 -0.03
CA ALA A 252 -4.98 -33.79 -0.61
C ALA A 252 -6.32 -34.57 -0.55
N GLU A 253 -7.05 -34.48 0.57
CA GLU A 253 -8.37 -35.11 0.75
C GLU A 253 -9.43 -34.48 -0.18
N GLU A 254 -9.45 -33.14 -0.31
CA GLU A 254 -10.34 -32.45 -1.25
C GLU A 254 -10.02 -32.77 -2.70
N ARG A 255 -8.73 -32.86 -3.05
CA ARG A 255 -8.31 -33.35 -4.37
C ARG A 255 -8.76 -34.77 -4.63
N ALA A 256 -8.58 -35.66 -3.67
CA ALA A 256 -9.03 -37.03 -3.78
C ALA A 256 -10.56 -37.17 -3.89
N ARG A 257 -11.33 -36.30 -3.22
CA ARG A 257 -12.81 -36.24 -3.35
C ARG A 257 -13.25 -35.71 -4.72
N ASN A 258 -12.51 -34.75 -5.26
CA ASN A 258 -12.84 -34.11 -6.55
C ASN A 258 -12.22 -34.83 -7.76
N GLU A 259 -11.29 -35.77 -7.53
CA GLU A 259 -10.62 -36.55 -8.58
C GLU A 259 -11.44 -37.78 -9.05
N GLY A 260 -12.71 -37.53 -9.44
CA GLY A 260 -13.21 -38.19 -10.61
C GLY A 260 -12.59 -37.62 -11.90
N PHE A 261 -11.66 -36.65 -11.78
CA PHE A 261 -11.00 -35.97 -12.91
C PHE A 261 -9.48 -36.22 -12.86
N VAL A 262 -9.01 -37.04 -13.80
CA VAL A 262 -7.59 -37.42 -13.95
C VAL A 262 -6.77 -36.17 -14.33
N MET A 263 -6.00 -35.63 -13.38
CA MET A 263 -4.84 -34.78 -13.70
C MET A 263 -3.55 -35.53 -13.39
N ARG A 264 -2.76 -35.81 -14.41
CA ARG A 264 -1.38 -36.29 -14.26
C ARG A 264 -0.54 -35.14 -13.71
N SER A 265 -0.22 -35.19 -12.43
CA SER A 265 0.71 -34.27 -11.80
C SER A 265 2.14 -34.80 -11.89
N ALA A 266 3.06 -33.94 -12.36
CA ALA A 266 4.49 -34.20 -12.20
C ALA A 266 4.85 -34.10 -10.69
N PRO A 267 5.81 -34.90 -10.20
CA PRO A 267 6.19 -34.91 -8.80
C PRO A 267 6.89 -33.58 -8.45
N VAL A 268 6.31 -32.85 -7.52
CA VAL A 268 6.99 -31.72 -6.87
C VAL A 268 7.92 -32.30 -5.82
N THR A 269 9.21 -32.31 -6.11
CA THR A 269 10.26 -32.60 -5.14
C THR A 269 10.30 -31.45 -4.13
N MET A 270 9.85 -31.73 -2.92
CA MET A 270 10.08 -30.83 -1.79
C MET A 270 11.57 -30.83 -1.45
N ALA A 271 12.25 -29.71 -1.72
CA ALA A 271 13.55 -29.46 -1.11
C ALA A 271 13.34 -29.27 0.39
N SER A 272 14.01 -30.10 1.18
CA SER A 272 14.04 -29.98 2.63
C SER A 272 14.64 -28.62 3.01
N TYR A 273 13.86 -27.80 3.69
CA TYR A 273 14.38 -26.59 4.35
C TYR A 273 15.19 -27.01 5.57
N ASN A 274 16.49 -27.23 5.36
CA ASN A 274 17.46 -27.20 6.42
C ASN A 274 17.81 -25.73 6.70
N SER A 275 17.89 -25.39 7.98
CA SER A 275 18.30 -24.09 8.51
C SER A 275 19.49 -23.52 7.72
N CYS A 276 19.26 -22.47 6.98
CA CYS A 276 20.32 -21.64 6.44
C CYS A 276 20.33 -20.32 7.20
N ASP A 277 21.37 -20.11 7.96
CA ASP A 277 21.89 -18.80 8.32
C ASP A 277 22.27 -18.10 7.01
N GLY A 278 21.43 -17.22 6.51
CA GLY A 278 21.69 -16.51 5.27
C GLY A 278 20.40 -15.99 4.66
N ALA A 279 20.30 -14.67 4.57
CA ALA A 279 19.31 -13.82 3.95
C ALA A 279 18.36 -14.54 2.96
N CYS A 280 17.14 -14.86 3.38
CA CYS A 280 16.07 -15.19 2.47
C CYS A 280 15.37 -13.91 2.01
N LEU A 281 15.64 -13.51 0.77
CA LEU A 281 14.85 -12.54 0.01
C LEU A 281 13.52 -13.21 -0.38
N LEU A 282 12.50 -13.08 0.45
CA LEU A 282 11.14 -13.44 0.10
C LEU A 282 10.34 -12.16 -0.16
N GLY A 283 10.49 -11.63 -1.39
CA GLY A 283 9.54 -10.68 -1.93
C GLY A 283 8.43 -11.46 -2.65
N PHE A 284 7.19 -11.38 -2.15
CA PHE A 284 6.04 -11.89 -2.87
C PHE A 284 5.43 -10.79 -3.71
N CYS A 285 5.41 -10.95 -5.03
CA CYS A 285 4.60 -10.13 -5.91
C CYS A 285 3.27 -10.84 -6.16
N TYR A 286 2.17 -10.19 -5.82
CA TYR A 286 0.83 -10.64 -6.17
C TYR A 286 0.34 -9.81 -7.35
N VAL A 287 0.01 -10.48 -8.46
CA VAL A 287 -0.69 -9.88 -9.60
C VAL A 287 -2.16 -10.24 -9.46
N VAL A 288 -3.01 -9.24 -9.33
CA VAL A 288 -4.46 -9.46 -9.32
C VAL A 288 -5.00 -9.00 -10.67
N ASP A 289 -5.43 -9.95 -11.49
CA ASP A 289 -6.18 -9.65 -12.72
C ASP A 289 -7.55 -9.09 -12.34
N GLY A 290 -7.89 -7.93 -12.90
CA GLY A 290 -9.20 -7.34 -12.70
C GLY A 290 -10.28 -8.24 -13.30
N PHE A 291 -11.18 -8.75 -12.46
CA PHE A 291 -12.40 -9.36 -12.93
C PHE A 291 -13.28 -8.26 -13.53
N GLY A 292 -13.35 -8.23 -14.86
CA GLY A 292 -14.39 -7.53 -15.58
C GLY A 292 -15.73 -8.25 -15.34
N GLY A 293 -16.70 -7.51 -14.87
CA GLY A 293 -18.09 -7.88 -14.77
C GLY A 293 -18.92 -6.62 -14.92
#